data_fe1ae243037cdd3d04f826fd6112e4d0
#
_entry.id   fe1ae243037cdd3d04f826fd6112e4d0
#
_cell.length_a   1.000
_cell.length_b   1.000
_cell.length_c   1.000
_cell.angle_alpha   90.00
_cell.angle_beta   90.00
_cell.angle_gamma   90.00
#
_symmetry.space_group_name_H-M   'P 1'
#
loop_
_entity.id
_entity.type
_entity.pdbx_description
1 polymer ?
#
loop_
_entity_poly.entity_id
_entity_poly.type
_entity_poly.pdbx_seq_one_letter_code
_entity_poly.pdbx_strand_id
1 'polypeptide(L)'
;MHTDPSSAQTRRDDLQALAYTILLFARGSLPWDHIRRGTQTHCARRILEKKRSWPAERLCQGLPHEIEVFSKYCLGLEISDEPDYRLLRDTLAVIADREGCGKGIKFEWDEPGWTGECCYCNVRSLPPEYELSTIC
;
A
#
# COMPACT_ATOMS: atom_id res chain seq x y z
N MET A 1 1.37 -9.62 -33.27
CA MET A 1 0.90 -9.27 -31.91
C MET A 1 1.76 -8.13 -31.43
N HIS A 2 1.26 -6.90 -31.54
CA HIS A 2 1.90 -5.70 -30.97
C HIS A 2 1.51 -5.65 -29.48
N THR A 3 2.41 -6.07 -28.62
CA THR A 3 2.30 -5.75 -27.19
C THR A 3 2.76 -4.29 -27.06
N ASP A 4 1.81 -3.40 -26.73
CA ASP A 4 2.11 -2.02 -26.40
C ASP A 4 3.09 -1.98 -25.21
N PRO A 5 4.30 -1.41 -25.37
CA PRO A 5 5.25 -1.30 -24.28
C PRO A 5 4.76 -0.41 -23.11
N SER A 6 3.65 0.30 -23.30
CA SER A 6 3.03 1.16 -22.29
C SER A 6 2.20 0.43 -21.23
N SER A 7 1.96 -0.88 -21.38
CA SER A 7 1.18 -1.68 -20.42
C SER A 7 2.04 -2.61 -19.55
N ALA A 8 3.36 -2.65 -19.75
CA ALA A 8 4.25 -3.45 -18.93
C ALA A 8 4.41 -2.78 -17.55
N GLN A 9 3.98 -3.47 -16.50
CA GLN A 9 4.17 -3.05 -15.12
C GLN A 9 5.67 -2.97 -14.82
N THR A 10 6.14 -1.86 -14.26
CA THR A 10 7.54 -1.60 -14.02
C THR A 10 7.87 -1.70 -12.52
N ARG A 11 9.18 -1.83 -12.18
CA ARG A 11 9.65 -1.76 -10.79
C ARG A 11 9.15 -0.51 -10.07
N ARG A 12 9.10 0.63 -10.77
CA ARG A 12 8.53 1.88 -10.26
C ARG A 12 7.08 1.71 -9.84
N ASP A 13 6.25 1.08 -10.68
CA ASP A 13 4.82 0.94 -10.42
C ASP A 13 4.56 0.07 -9.20
N ASP A 14 5.35 -0.98 -9.02
CA ASP A 14 5.30 -1.85 -7.82
C ASP A 14 5.69 -1.08 -6.56
N LEU A 15 6.77 -0.29 -6.59
CA LEU A 15 7.21 0.50 -5.45
C LEU A 15 6.23 1.63 -5.12
N GLN A 16 5.61 2.26 -6.11
CA GLN A 16 4.56 3.23 -5.88
C GLN A 16 3.32 2.60 -5.24
N ALA A 17 2.93 1.41 -5.69
CA ALA A 17 1.85 0.65 -5.09
C ALA A 17 2.18 0.27 -3.63
N LEU A 18 3.40 -0.17 -3.37
CA LEU A 18 3.89 -0.47 -2.02
C LEU A 18 3.85 0.76 -1.11
N ALA A 19 4.29 1.92 -1.60
CA ALA A 19 4.24 3.17 -0.82
C ALA A 19 2.82 3.53 -0.41
N TYR A 20 1.84 3.43 -1.33
CA TYR A 20 0.43 3.65 -0.98
C TYR A 20 -0.11 2.60 -0.01
N THR A 21 0.34 1.36 -0.08
CA THR A 21 -0.05 0.30 0.85
C THR A 21 0.46 0.59 2.26
N ILE A 22 1.73 0.99 2.40
CA ILE A 22 2.31 1.38 3.68
C ILE A 22 1.57 2.61 4.25
N LEU A 23 1.29 3.62 3.41
CA LEU A 23 0.52 4.78 3.81
C LEU A 23 -0.90 4.41 4.27
N LEU A 24 -1.56 3.47 3.60
CA LEU A 24 -2.87 2.96 4.01
C LEU A 24 -2.80 2.31 5.40
N PHE A 25 -1.81 1.46 5.65
CA PHE A 25 -1.64 0.81 6.96
C PHE A 25 -1.31 1.81 8.07
N ALA A 26 -0.46 2.79 7.79
CA ALA A 26 -0.05 3.79 8.78
C ALA A 26 -1.15 4.81 9.10
N ARG A 27 -2.03 5.14 8.14
CA ARG A 27 -3.11 6.14 8.29
C ARG A 27 -4.48 5.52 8.55
N GLY A 28 -4.68 4.26 8.21
CA GLY A 28 -5.99 3.58 8.21
C GLY A 28 -6.87 3.91 7.00
N SER A 29 -6.60 5.00 6.25
CA SER A 29 -7.37 5.37 5.06
C SER A 29 -6.58 6.28 4.13
N LEU A 30 -6.92 6.26 2.84
CA LEU A 30 -6.37 7.17 1.83
C LEU A 30 -7.44 8.13 1.30
N PRO A 31 -7.04 9.32 0.82
CA PRO A 31 -8.00 10.36 0.38
C PRO A 31 -8.94 9.96 -0.75
N TRP A 32 -8.70 8.85 -1.41
CA TRP A 32 -9.48 8.32 -2.53
C TRP A 32 -10.24 7.03 -2.23
N ASP A 33 -10.16 6.47 -1.02
CA ASP A 33 -10.81 5.19 -0.65
C ASP A 33 -12.33 5.22 -0.79
N HIS A 34 -12.92 6.42 -0.66
CA HIS A 34 -14.36 6.64 -0.84
C HIS A 34 -14.81 6.68 -2.32
N ILE A 35 -13.87 6.69 -3.28
CA ILE A 35 -14.19 6.79 -4.71
C ILE A 35 -14.49 5.39 -5.25
N ARG A 36 -15.73 4.93 -5.02
CA ARG A 36 -16.18 3.58 -5.43
C ARG A 36 -17.42 3.59 -6.32
N ARG A 37 -18.03 4.77 -6.56
CA ARG A 37 -19.26 4.90 -7.34
C ARG A 37 -18.98 5.40 -8.76
N GLY A 38 -19.50 4.68 -9.75
CA GLY A 38 -19.37 5.02 -11.18
C GLY A 38 -18.74 3.89 -11.98
N THR A 39 -18.52 4.15 -13.27
CA THR A 39 -17.79 3.20 -14.14
C THR A 39 -16.33 3.11 -13.69
N GLN A 40 -15.67 1.98 -13.96
CA GLN A 40 -14.27 1.76 -13.62
C GLN A 40 -13.36 2.88 -14.16
N THR A 41 -13.57 3.30 -15.39
CA THR A 41 -12.81 4.39 -16.03
C THR A 41 -12.99 5.73 -15.31
N HIS A 42 -14.23 6.04 -14.89
CA HIS A 42 -14.52 7.28 -14.16
C HIS A 42 -13.89 7.29 -12.77
N CYS A 43 -13.95 6.15 -12.06
CA CYS A 43 -13.31 6.00 -10.75
C CYS A 43 -11.79 6.13 -10.88
N ALA A 44 -11.16 5.46 -11.84
CA ALA A 44 -9.73 5.51 -12.08
C ALA A 44 -9.24 6.95 -12.35
N ARG A 45 -9.97 7.71 -13.19
CA ARG A 45 -9.63 9.12 -13.45
C ARG A 45 -9.69 9.96 -12.19
N ARG A 46 -10.75 9.85 -11.40
CA ARG A 46 -10.91 10.59 -10.14
C ARG A 46 -9.83 10.24 -9.11
N ILE A 47 -9.46 8.97 -9.02
CA ILE A 47 -8.37 8.52 -8.15
C ILE A 47 -7.05 9.15 -8.61
N LEU A 48 -6.77 9.15 -9.91
CA LEU A 48 -5.57 9.75 -10.47
C LEU A 48 -5.50 11.27 -10.19
N GLU A 49 -6.60 11.98 -10.35
CA GLU A 49 -6.71 13.41 -10.02
C GLU A 49 -6.42 13.65 -8.52
N LYS A 50 -6.96 12.80 -7.64
CA LYS A 50 -6.69 12.86 -6.21
C LYS A 50 -5.22 12.58 -5.90
N LYS A 51 -4.63 11.53 -6.48
CA LYS A 51 -3.20 11.23 -6.30
C LYS A 51 -2.31 12.41 -6.70
N ARG A 52 -2.62 13.08 -7.81
CA ARG A 52 -1.89 14.29 -8.26
C ARG A 52 -2.05 15.49 -7.33
N SER A 53 -3.20 15.65 -6.69
CA SER A 53 -3.48 16.76 -5.76
C SER A 53 -2.98 16.51 -4.31
N TRP A 54 -2.45 15.31 -4.03
CA TRP A 54 -1.95 14.91 -2.72
C TRP A 54 -0.49 14.49 -2.82
N PRO A 55 0.46 15.44 -2.67
CA PRO A 55 1.87 15.10 -2.65
C PRO A 55 2.24 14.26 -1.41
N ALA A 56 3.40 13.61 -1.46
CA ALA A 56 3.86 12.70 -0.40
C ALA A 56 3.89 13.38 0.98
N GLU A 57 4.31 14.64 1.06
CA GLU A 57 4.37 15.41 2.30
C GLU A 57 3.00 15.49 2.98
N ARG A 58 1.97 15.76 2.19
CA ARG A 58 0.60 15.85 2.71
C ARG A 58 0.05 14.48 3.12
N LEU A 59 0.40 13.44 2.35
CA LEU A 59 0.02 12.07 2.68
C LEU A 59 0.71 11.58 3.96
N CYS A 60 1.94 12.02 4.22
CA CYS A 60 2.72 11.60 5.39
C CYS A 60 2.53 12.48 6.62
N GLN A 61 1.66 13.49 6.56
CA GLN A 61 1.43 14.40 7.68
C GLN A 61 0.97 13.63 8.93
N GLY A 62 1.73 13.79 10.03
CA GLY A 62 1.48 13.09 11.29
C GLY A 62 2.06 11.68 11.38
N LEU A 63 2.75 11.21 10.35
CA LEU A 63 3.46 9.93 10.34
C LEU A 63 4.96 10.13 10.65
N PRO A 64 5.67 9.05 11.01
CA PRO A 64 7.12 9.07 11.16
C PRO A 64 7.83 9.61 9.93
N HIS A 65 8.90 10.38 10.14
CA HIS A 65 9.68 10.99 9.05
C HIS A 65 10.21 9.97 8.04
N GLU A 66 10.56 8.79 8.51
CA GLU A 66 11.07 7.70 7.67
C GLU A 66 10.02 7.22 6.65
N ILE A 67 8.72 7.22 7.02
CA ILE A 67 7.62 6.91 6.09
C ILE A 67 7.52 8.00 5.02
N GLU A 68 7.76 9.26 5.38
CA GLU A 68 7.79 10.35 4.41
C GLU A 68 8.96 10.20 3.44
N VAL A 69 10.17 9.90 3.94
CA VAL A 69 11.36 9.65 3.11
C VAL A 69 11.11 8.50 2.14
N PHE A 70 10.60 7.36 2.66
CA PHE A 70 10.26 6.19 1.86
C PHE A 70 9.24 6.53 0.75
N SER A 71 8.15 7.20 1.14
CA SER A 71 7.08 7.54 0.20
C SER A 71 7.52 8.53 -0.87
N LYS A 72 8.27 9.57 -0.49
CA LYS A 72 8.84 10.53 -1.44
C LYS A 72 9.75 9.86 -2.47
N TYR A 73 10.62 8.98 -1.99
CA TYR A 73 11.52 8.22 -2.86
C TYR A 73 10.72 7.38 -3.87
N CYS A 74 9.80 6.54 -3.39
CA CYS A 74 9.03 5.66 -4.26
C CYS A 74 8.14 6.42 -5.26
N LEU A 75 7.48 7.49 -4.81
CA LEU A 75 6.57 8.28 -5.67
C LEU A 75 7.33 9.18 -6.65
N GLY A 76 8.61 9.47 -6.38
CA GLY A 76 9.48 10.25 -7.25
C GLY A 76 10.23 9.44 -8.30
N LEU A 77 10.17 8.10 -8.28
CA LEU A 77 10.86 7.25 -9.26
C LEU A 77 10.31 7.46 -10.67
N GLU A 78 11.21 7.50 -11.64
CA GLU A 78 10.89 7.46 -13.07
C GLU A 78 10.93 6.02 -13.62
N ILE A 79 10.40 5.80 -14.83
CA ILE A 79 10.32 4.45 -15.45
C ILE A 79 11.70 3.85 -15.68
N SER A 80 12.68 4.70 -16.00
CA SER A 80 14.06 4.31 -16.29
C SER A 80 14.94 4.13 -15.06
N ASP A 81 14.45 4.54 -13.88
CA ASP A 81 15.25 4.51 -12.66
C ASP A 81 15.48 3.08 -12.18
N GLU A 82 16.65 2.84 -11.69
CA GLU A 82 16.99 1.63 -10.93
C GLU A 82 16.79 1.91 -9.43
N PRO A 83 15.79 1.25 -8.78
CA PRO A 83 15.50 1.55 -7.39
C PRO A 83 16.61 1.10 -6.44
N ASP A 84 16.94 1.95 -5.47
CA ASP A 84 17.81 1.59 -4.35
C ASP A 84 17.02 0.83 -3.27
N TYR A 85 16.92 -0.47 -3.45
CA TYR A 85 16.25 -1.35 -2.50
C TYR A 85 16.92 -1.40 -1.11
N ARG A 86 18.22 -1.08 -1.04
CA ARG A 86 18.95 -1.02 0.23
C ARG A 86 18.47 0.17 1.05
N LEU A 87 18.43 1.35 0.43
CA LEU A 87 17.90 2.57 1.05
C LEU A 87 16.48 2.33 1.59
N LEU A 88 15.62 1.71 0.78
CA LEU A 88 14.23 1.42 1.17
C LEU A 88 14.14 0.49 2.39
N ARG A 89 14.93 -0.58 2.41
CA ARG A 89 14.97 -1.51 3.55
C ARG A 89 15.54 -0.86 4.80
N ASP A 90 16.64 -0.11 4.67
CA ASP A 90 17.28 0.56 5.80
C ASP A 90 16.34 1.60 6.41
N THR A 91 15.58 2.34 5.59
CA THR A 91 14.57 3.31 6.05
C THR A 91 13.46 2.62 6.87
N LEU A 92 12.96 1.48 6.42
CA LEU A 92 11.93 0.73 7.16
C LEU A 92 12.50 0.04 8.41
N ALA A 93 13.77 -0.40 8.37
CA ALA A 93 14.44 -1.00 9.52
C ALA A 93 14.56 -0.03 10.70
N VAL A 94 14.82 1.25 10.44
CA VAL A 94 14.87 2.29 11.48
C VAL A 94 13.53 2.40 12.22
N ILE A 95 12.41 2.32 11.49
CA ILE A 95 11.07 2.33 12.11
C ILE A 95 10.89 1.06 12.95
N ALA A 96 11.21 -0.09 12.38
CA ALA A 96 11.06 -1.38 13.05
C ALA A 96 11.85 -1.45 14.35
N ASP A 97 13.08 -0.96 14.35
CA ASP A 97 13.94 -0.93 15.54
C ASP A 97 13.38 0.01 16.61
N ARG A 98 12.87 1.19 16.21
CA ARG A 98 12.28 2.16 17.13
C ARG A 98 11.00 1.64 17.78
N GLU A 99 10.14 0.98 17.02
CA GLU A 99 8.88 0.41 17.49
C GLU A 99 9.07 -0.97 18.20
N GLY A 100 10.33 -1.40 18.37
CA GLY A 100 10.63 -2.69 19.00
C GLY A 100 10.29 -3.90 18.12
N CYS A 101 10.06 -3.66 16.83
CA CYS A 101 9.72 -4.66 15.84
C CYS A 101 10.98 -5.40 15.33
N GLY A 102 11.81 -5.88 16.24
CA GLY A 102 13.04 -6.61 15.93
C GLY A 102 12.85 -8.12 15.74
N LYS A 103 13.97 -8.82 15.60
CA LYS A 103 13.99 -10.29 15.57
C LYS A 103 13.36 -10.87 16.85
N GLY A 104 12.32 -11.67 16.69
CA GLY A 104 11.63 -12.36 17.79
C GLY A 104 10.26 -11.82 18.16
N ILE A 105 9.69 -10.91 17.34
CA ILE A 105 8.27 -10.58 17.48
C ILE A 105 7.46 -11.85 17.31
N LYS A 106 6.64 -12.11 18.30
CA LYS A 106 5.57 -13.09 18.20
C LYS A 106 4.36 -12.37 17.61
N PHE A 107 3.86 -12.87 16.52
CA PHE A 107 2.60 -12.43 15.94
C PHE A 107 1.44 -13.15 16.64
N GLU A 108 0.24 -12.57 16.58
CA GLU A 108 -0.96 -13.17 17.16
C GLU A 108 -1.21 -14.61 16.65
N TRP A 109 -0.85 -14.88 15.38
CA TRP A 109 -0.96 -16.23 14.79
C TRP A 109 0.11 -17.23 15.25
N ASP A 110 1.16 -16.78 15.95
CA ASP A 110 2.18 -17.63 16.55
C ASP A 110 1.74 -18.16 17.93
N GLU A 111 0.65 -17.63 18.49
CA GLU A 111 0.14 -18.06 19.78
C GLU A 111 -0.66 -19.38 19.64
N PRO A 112 -0.40 -20.36 20.56
CA PRO A 112 -1.17 -21.60 20.58
C PRO A 112 -2.67 -21.30 20.82
N GLY A 113 -3.52 -21.70 19.88
CA GLY A 113 -4.97 -21.49 19.97
C GLY A 113 -5.49 -20.32 19.16
N TRP A 114 -4.65 -19.67 18.34
CA TRP A 114 -5.14 -18.66 17.41
C TRP A 114 -6.14 -19.27 16.40
N THR A 115 -7.37 -18.75 16.41
CA THR A 115 -8.49 -19.29 15.60
C THR A 115 -8.65 -18.61 14.26
N GLY A 116 -7.78 -17.64 13.93
CA GLY A 116 -7.93 -16.82 12.71
C GLY A 116 -8.94 -15.68 12.84
N GLU A 117 -9.55 -15.52 14.01
CA GLU A 117 -10.46 -14.42 14.25
C GLU A 117 -9.67 -13.14 14.49
N CYS A 118 -9.72 -12.22 13.53
CA CYS A 118 -9.13 -10.90 13.68
C CYS A 118 -9.97 -10.08 14.67
N CYS A 119 -9.38 -9.66 15.79
CA CYS A 119 -10.02 -8.80 16.77
C CYS A 119 -10.42 -7.42 16.21
N TYR A 120 -9.85 -7.00 15.09
CA TYR A 120 -10.17 -5.77 14.38
C TYR A 120 -11.25 -5.92 13.31
N CYS A 121 -11.39 -7.10 12.74
CA CYS A 121 -12.44 -7.39 11.77
C CYS A 121 -13.56 -8.12 12.49
N ASN A 122 -14.48 -7.41 13.08
CA ASN A 122 -15.81 -7.95 13.37
C ASN A 122 -16.57 -8.11 12.04
N VAL A 123 -15.91 -8.73 11.06
CA VAL A 123 -16.53 -9.18 9.83
C VAL A 123 -17.28 -10.44 10.21
N ARG A 124 -18.52 -10.23 10.67
CA ARG A 124 -19.53 -11.26 10.57
C ARG A 124 -19.42 -11.84 9.17
N SER A 125 -19.17 -13.14 9.11
CA SER A 125 -19.14 -13.99 7.94
C SER A 125 -19.68 -13.30 6.68
N LEU A 126 -18.82 -13.10 5.69
CA LEU A 126 -19.25 -12.80 4.34
C LEU A 126 -20.34 -13.81 3.98
N PRO A 127 -21.49 -13.36 3.45
CA PRO A 127 -22.51 -14.28 2.99
C PRO A 127 -21.88 -15.23 1.97
N PRO A 128 -22.34 -16.50 1.88
CA PRO A 128 -21.71 -17.56 1.08
C PRO A 128 -21.80 -17.37 -0.44
N GLU A 129 -22.12 -16.19 -0.93
CA GLU A 129 -22.35 -15.88 -2.35
C GLU A 129 -21.19 -15.13 -3.05
N TYR A 130 -20.02 -14.99 -2.42
CA TYR A 130 -18.83 -14.55 -3.14
C TYR A 130 -18.12 -15.75 -3.76
N GLU A 131 -18.73 -16.33 -4.81
CA GLU A 131 -18.00 -17.17 -5.74
C GLU A 131 -16.93 -16.34 -6.48
N LEU A 132 -15.68 -16.82 -6.42
CA LEU A 132 -14.48 -16.26 -7.07
C LEU A 132 -14.55 -16.33 -8.62
N SER A 133 -15.73 -16.30 -9.22
CA SER A 133 -15.91 -16.49 -10.67
C SER A 133 -16.02 -15.19 -11.47
N THR A 134 -15.71 -14.01 -10.89
CA THR A 134 -15.84 -12.76 -11.64
C THR A 134 -14.60 -11.85 -11.51
N ILE A 135 -13.41 -12.45 -11.56
CA ILE A 135 -12.17 -11.70 -11.83
C ILE A 135 -11.53 -12.36 -13.06
N CYS A 136 -12.04 -12.03 -14.23
CA CYS A 136 -11.36 -12.05 -15.52
C CYS A 136 -11.46 -10.68 -16.14
#